data_045ae05466480a32fc2dc0a3f7b53e76
#
_entry.id   045ae05466480a32fc2dc0a3f7b53e76
#
_cell.length_a   1.000
_cell.length_b   1.000
_cell.length_c   1.000
_cell.angle_alpha   90.00
_cell.angle_beta   90.00
_cell.angle_gamma   90.00
#
_symmetry.space_group_name_H-M   'P 1'
#
loop_
_entity.id
_entity.type
_entity.pdbx_description
1 polymer ?
#
loop_
_entity_poly.entity_id
_entity_poly.type
_entity_poly.pdbx_seq_one_letter_code
_entity_poly.pdbx_strand_id
1 'polypeptide(L)'
;MYLQNANESLVVVLTAAKDTLDCSIVCDINDHDASGMITPQVAAQASTNGTTEVTITTGGADKNRQVARLTLYNNDTDIINAVFSKKISGTLYGIVKVQLQPGATAVYSKDGA
;
A
#
# COMPACT_ATOMS: atom_id res chain seq x y z
N MET A 1 4.62 5.93 -7.45
CA MET A 1 5.60 5.10 -6.74
C MET A 1 5.92 3.87 -7.56
N TYR A 2 7.19 3.50 -7.64
CA TYR A 2 7.63 2.29 -8.34
C TYR A 2 8.29 1.32 -7.38
N LEU A 3 8.04 0.03 -7.60
CA LEU A 3 8.73 -1.08 -6.97
C LEU A 3 9.55 -1.76 -8.07
N GLN A 4 10.87 -1.66 -7.98
CA GLN A 4 11.75 -1.95 -9.11
C GLN A 4 12.23 -3.39 -9.19
N ASN A 5 12.14 -4.14 -8.10
CA ASN A 5 12.58 -5.54 -8.07
C ASN A 5 11.89 -6.30 -6.94
N ALA A 6 12.20 -7.60 -6.83
CA ALA A 6 11.57 -8.47 -5.85
C ALA A 6 11.95 -8.14 -4.39
N ASN A 7 12.97 -7.31 -4.16
CA ASN A 7 13.36 -6.88 -2.82
C ASN A 7 12.63 -5.63 -2.35
N GLU A 8 11.76 -5.07 -3.16
CA GLU A 8 11.00 -3.86 -2.85
C GLU A 8 9.52 -4.17 -2.71
N SER A 9 8.93 -3.72 -1.63
CA SER A 9 7.51 -3.95 -1.32
C SER A 9 6.86 -2.68 -0.80
N LEU A 10 5.56 -2.56 -1.00
CA LEU A 10 4.74 -1.56 -0.33
C LEU A 10 4.07 -2.24 0.86
N VAL A 11 4.26 -1.69 2.05
CA VAL A 11 3.73 -2.25 3.29
C VAL A 11 2.95 -1.21 4.07
N VAL A 12 2.08 -1.68 4.95
CA VAL A 12 1.29 -0.85 5.85
C VAL A 12 1.37 -1.37 7.27
N VAL A 13 1.42 -0.44 8.22
CA VAL A 13 1.39 -0.72 9.67
C VAL A 13 0.52 0.34 10.33
N LEU A 14 -0.35 -0.07 11.24
CA LEU A 14 -1.05 0.88 12.11
C LEU A 14 -0.15 1.22 13.31
N THR A 15 -0.26 2.45 13.79
CA THR A 15 0.56 2.90 14.92
C THR A 15 0.06 2.40 16.27
N ALA A 16 -1.19 1.89 16.31
CA ALA A 16 -1.77 1.27 17.49
C ALA A 16 -2.66 0.12 17.10
N ALA A 17 -2.75 -0.90 17.95
CA ALA A 17 -3.66 -2.01 17.73
C ALA A 17 -5.11 -1.52 17.74
N LYS A 18 -5.94 -2.15 16.90
CA LYS A 18 -7.37 -1.87 16.83
C LYS A 18 -8.16 -3.03 17.40
N ASP A 19 -9.28 -2.70 18.01
CA ASP A 19 -10.02 -3.67 18.81
C ASP A 19 -11.02 -4.49 18.00
N THR A 20 -11.45 -4.00 16.84
CA THR A 20 -12.60 -4.59 16.19
C THR A 20 -12.37 -5.03 14.75
N LEU A 21 -11.98 -4.14 13.86
CA LEU A 21 -11.92 -4.46 12.43
C LEU A 21 -10.64 -3.94 11.79
N ASP A 22 -10.06 -4.78 10.94
CA ASP A 22 -8.96 -4.36 10.09
C ASP A 22 -9.47 -3.50 8.94
N CYS A 23 -8.63 -2.57 8.51
CA CYS A 23 -8.96 -1.64 7.44
C CYS A 23 -8.71 -2.26 6.09
N SER A 24 -9.60 -1.99 5.14
CA SER A 24 -9.52 -2.53 3.79
C SER A 24 -8.61 -1.69 2.92
N ILE A 25 -7.79 -2.35 2.09
CA ILE A 25 -6.87 -1.72 1.17
C ILE A 25 -7.09 -2.29 -0.23
N VAL A 26 -7.19 -1.40 -1.20
CA VAL A 26 -7.21 -1.77 -2.62
C VAL A 26 -6.13 -0.98 -3.33
N CYS A 27 -5.31 -1.67 -4.12
CA CYS A 27 -4.18 -1.09 -4.80
C CYS A 27 -4.24 -1.42 -6.29
N ASP A 28 -4.33 -0.40 -7.14
CA ASP A 28 -4.27 -0.56 -8.58
C ASP A 28 -2.81 -0.47 -9.04
N ILE A 29 -2.40 -1.41 -9.87
CA ILE A 29 -1.00 -1.61 -10.23
C ILE A 29 -0.87 -1.64 -11.75
N ASN A 30 0.20 -1.01 -12.26
CA ASN A 30 0.65 -1.16 -13.63
C ASN A 30 2.07 -1.70 -13.64
N ASP A 31 2.33 -2.74 -14.43
CA ASP A 31 3.68 -3.27 -14.59
C ASP A 31 4.29 -2.75 -15.90
N HIS A 32 5.51 -2.23 -15.80
CA HIS A 32 6.31 -1.78 -16.93
C HIS A 32 7.43 -2.79 -17.14
N ASP A 33 7.48 -3.44 -18.30
CA ASP A 33 8.53 -4.40 -18.62
C ASP A 33 9.77 -3.72 -19.21
N ALA A 34 10.81 -4.52 -19.51
CA ALA A 34 12.06 -4.00 -20.06
C ALA A 34 11.91 -3.40 -21.46
N SER A 35 10.88 -3.76 -22.20
CA SER A 35 10.60 -3.19 -23.52
C SER A 35 9.78 -1.90 -23.46
N GLY A 36 9.37 -1.48 -22.27
CA GLY A 36 8.54 -0.30 -22.06
C GLY A 36 7.05 -0.55 -22.19
N MET A 37 6.64 -1.80 -22.39
CA MET A 37 5.21 -2.13 -22.47
C MET A 37 4.59 -2.08 -21.08
N ILE A 38 3.39 -1.49 -20.99
CA ILE A 38 2.65 -1.37 -19.75
C ILE A 38 1.56 -2.43 -19.73
N THR A 39 1.53 -3.25 -18.68
CA THR A 39 0.49 -4.24 -18.46
C THR A 39 -0.32 -3.83 -17.25
N PRO A 40 -1.60 -3.43 -17.42
CA PRO A 40 -2.48 -3.16 -16.30
C PRO A 40 -2.71 -4.44 -15.51
N GLN A 41 -2.64 -4.35 -14.20
CA GLN A 41 -2.85 -5.49 -13.30
C GLN A 41 -4.23 -5.43 -12.67
N VAL A 42 -4.71 -6.60 -12.26
CA VAL A 42 -5.87 -6.66 -11.38
C VAL A 42 -5.47 -6.03 -10.04
N ALA A 43 -6.42 -5.32 -9.43
CA ALA A 43 -6.17 -4.66 -8.16
C ALA A 43 -5.69 -5.66 -7.10
N ALA A 44 -4.63 -5.30 -6.38
CA ALA A 44 -4.20 -6.03 -5.21
C ALA A 44 -5.10 -5.63 -4.04
N GLN A 45 -5.44 -6.59 -3.18
CA GLN A 45 -6.28 -6.37 -2.01
C GLN A 45 -5.54 -6.82 -0.76
N ALA A 46 -5.69 -6.06 0.31
CA ALA A 46 -5.10 -6.38 1.60
C ALA A 46 -5.97 -5.81 2.72
N SER A 47 -5.67 -6.23 3.94
CA SER A 47 -6.25 -5.66 5.15
C SER A 47 -5.12 -5.37 6.13
N THR A 48 -5.26 -4.29 6.90
CA THR A 48 -4.32 -4.03 7.98
C THR A 48 -4.42 -5.15 9.03
N ASN A 49 -3.37 -5.33 9.81
CA ASN A 49 -3.34 -6.32 10.88
C ASN A 49 -2.77 -5.68 12.16
N GLY A 50 -3.50 -4.71 12.70
CA GLY A 50 -3.07 -3.97 13.87
C GLY A 50 -1.68 -3.38 13.67
N THR A 51 -0.80 -3.56 14.64
CA THR A 51 0.59 -3.09 14.57
C THR A 51 1.52 -4.05 13.82
N THR A 52 1.00 -5.15 13.30
CA THR A 52 1.77 -6.08 12.47
C THR A 52 1.88 -5.56 11.05
N GLU A 53 3.08 -5.61 10.49
CA GLU A 53 3.34 -5.21 9.11
C GLU A 53 2.57 -6.10 8.13
N VAL A 54 1.92 -5.48 7.14
CA VAL A 54 1.23 -6.20 6.07
C VAL A 54 1.79 -5.75 4.73
N THR A 55 2.20 -6.71 3.91
CA THR A 55 2.65 -6.43 2.55
C THR A 55 1.44 -6.28 1.63
N ILE A 56 1.35 -5.13 0.96
CA ILE A 56 0.28 -4.85 0.00
C ILE A 56 0.63 -5.43 -1.35
N THR A 57 1.83 -5.13 -1.85
CA THR A 57 2.33 -5.66 -3.11
C THR A 57 3.85 -5.63 -3.11
N THR A 58 4.44 -6.52 -3.90
CA THR A 58 5.89 -6.65 -4.05
C THR A 58 6.25 -6.47 -5.52
N GLY A 59 7.40 -5.86 -5.79
CA GLY A 59 7.91 -5.69 -7.14
C GLY A 59 8.29 -7.02 -7.79
N GLY A 60 8.48 -7.02 -9.10
CA GLY A 60 8.89 -8.19 -9.87
C GLY A 60 10.34 -8.10 -10.33
N ALA A 61 10.94 -9.27 -10.70
CA ALA A 61 12.34 -9.36 -11.06
C ALA A 61 12.69 -8.50 -12.29
N ASP A 62 11.95 -8.58 -13.37
CA ASP A 62 12.26 -7.88 -14.62
C ASP A 62 11.23 -6.80 -14.96
N LYS A 63 10.61 -6.23 -13.93
CA LYS A 63 9.52 -5.27 -14.11
C LYS A 63 9.63 -4.16 -13.10
N ASN A 64 9.27 -2.96 -13.54
CA ASN A 64 8.95 -1.86 -12.65
C ASN A 64 7.46 -1.88 -12.36
N ARG A 65 7.08 -2.16 -11.14
CA ARG A 65 5.68 -2.16 -10.72
C ARG A 65 5.29 -0.78 -10.22
N GLN A 66 4.39 -0.14 -10.93
CA GLN A 66 3.87 1.17 -10.53
C GLN A 66 2.62 1.01 -9.69
N VAL A 67 2.63 1.59 -8.50
CA VAL A 67 1.42 1.75 -7.71
C VAL A 67 0.68 2.97 -8.26
N ALA A 68 -0.35 2.71 -9.06
CA ALA A 68 -1.10 3.77 -9.72
C ALA A 68 -2.10 4.44 -8.78
N ARG A 69 -2.74 3.65 -7.94
CA ARG A 69 -3.73 4.14 -6.98
C ARG A 69 -3.77 3.23 -5.76
N LEU A 70 -3.86 3.82 -4.59
CA LEU A 70 -3.97 3.10 -3.32
C LEU A 70 -5.13 3.71 -2.54
N THR A 71 -6.05 2.87 -2.11
CA THR A 71 -7.22 3.27 -1.34
C THR A 71 -7.21 2.56 -0.01
N LEU A 72 -7.33 3.31 1.08
CA LEU A 72 -7.45 2.78 2.45
C LEU A 72 -8.78 3.25 3.02
N TYR A 73 -9.61 2.29 3.41
CA TYR A 73 -10.90 2.57 4.05
C TYR A 73 -10.86 2.14 5.52
N ASN A 74 -11.23 3.06 6.42
CA ASN A 74 -11.30 2.76 7.85
C ASN A 74 -12.62 2.07 8.20
N ASN A 75 -12.56 0.75 8.38
CA ASN A 75 -13.70 -0.06 8.82
C ASN A 75 -13.93 -0.02 10.33
N ASP A 76 -12.97 0.49 11.09
CA ASP A 76 -13.03 0.47 12.55
C ASP A 76 -14.00 1.53 13.08
N THR A 77 -14.39 1.38 14.33
CA THR A 77 -15.19 2.36 15.05
C THR A 77 -14.34 3.48 15.66
N ASP A 78 -13.01 3.33 15.63
CA ASP A 78 -12.05 4.30 16.13
C ASP A 78 -11.27 4.98 15.02
N ILE A 79 -10.68 6.14 15.34
CA ILE A 79 -9.68 6.78 14.48
C ILE A 79 -8.49 5.86 14.32
N ILE A 80 -8.00 5.72 13.11
CA ILE A 80 -6.77 4.97 12.82
C ILE A 80 -5.66 5.91 12.37
N ASN A 81 -4.42 5.50 12.66
CA ASN A 81 -3.21 6.12 12.11
C ASN A 81 -2.43 5.02 11.40
N ALA A 82 -2.31 5.13 10.08
CA ALA A 82 -1.62 4.16 9.27
C ALA A 82 -0.35 4.75 8.67
N VAL A 83 0.72 3.97 8.65
CA VAL A 83 1.97 4.35 8.00
C VAL A 83 2.19 3.44 6.81
N PHE A 84 2.28 4.03 5.62
CA PHE A 84 2.69 3.33 4.42
C PHE A 84 4.19 3.51 4.22
N SER A 85 4.87 2.41 3.96
CA SER A 85 6.32 2.40 3.78
C SER A 85 6.71 1.59 2.56
N LYS A 86 7.82 2.01 1.92
CA LYS A 86 8.51 1.19 0.95
C LYS A 86 9.56 0.38 1.70
N LYS A 87 9.47 -0.95 1.61
CA LYS A 87 10.43 -1.85 2.23
C LYS A 87 11.44 -2.27 1.18
N ILE A 88 12.71 -1.97 1.42
CA ILE A 88 13.79 -2.29 0.50
C ILE A 88 14.78 -3.19 1.24
N SER A 89 14.92 -4.43 0.77
CA SER A 89 15.84 -5.41 1.35
C SER A 89 15.72 -5.51 2.88
N GLY A 90 14.49 -5.51 3.37
CA GLY A 90 14.18 -5.65 4.80
C GLY A 90 14.14 -4.34 5.59
N THR A 91 14.53 -3.21 5.00
CA THR A 91 14.49 -1.91 5.68
C THR A 91 13.27 -1.11 5.27
N LEU A 92 12.56 -0.55 6.25
CA LEU A 92 11.37 0.27 6.02
C LEU A 92 11.75 1.73 5.81
N TYR A 93 11.22 2.31 4.75
CA TYR A 93 11.32 3.74 4.46
C TYR A 93 9.91 4.31 4.43
N GLY A 94 9.54 5.08 5.43
CA GLY A 94 8.22 5.69 5.54
C GLY A 94 7.94 6.63 4.37
N ILE A 95 6.77 6.47 3.77
CA ILE A 95 6.34 7.32 2.65
C ILE A 95 5.32 8.33 3.13
N VAL A 96 4.27 7.85 3.80
CA VAL A 96 3.17 8.70 4.23
C VAL A 96 2.51 8.12 5.47
N LYS A 97 2.11 9.01 6.37
CA LYS A 97 1.27 8.68 7.52
C LYS A 97 -0.09 9.35 7.33
N VAL A 98 -1.15 8.57 7.45
CA VAL A 98 -2.51 9.08 7.33
C VAL A 98 -3.30 8.81 8.61
N GLN A 99 -4.15 9.76 8.97
CA GLN A 99 -5.11 9.61 10.06
C GLN A 99 -6.51 9.62 9.46
N LEU A 100 -7.30 8.59 9.77
CA LEU A 100 -8.64 8.44 9.23
C LEU A 100 -9.67 8.31 10.34
N GLN A 101 -10.72 9.10 10.23
CA GLN A 101 -11.93 8.95 11.04
C GLN A 101 -12.65 7.65 10.66
N PRO A 102 -13.49 7.08 11.54
CA PRO A 102 -14.33 5.94 11.19
C PRO A 102 -15.15 6.22 9.92
N GLY A 103 -15.11 5.28 8.98
CA GLY A 103 -15.82 5.39 7.70
C GLY A 103 -15.15 6.29 6.66
N ALA A 104 -14.02 6.89 6.97
CA ALA A 104 -13.28 7.74 6.03
C ALA A 104 -12.37 6.93 5.12
N THR A 105 -12.04 7.50 3.96
CA THR A 105 -11.18 6.89 2.96
C THR A 105 -10.02 7.82 2.63
N ALA A 106 -8.81 7.27 2.56
CA ALA A 106 -7.65 7.96 2.01
C ALA A 106 -7.34 7.39 0.63
N VAL A 107 -6.98 8.24 -0.31
CA VAL A 107 -6.63 7.85 -1.67
C VAL A 107 -5.28 8.47 -2.03
N TYR A 108 -4.37 7.61 -2.48
CA TYR A 108 -3.13 8.02 -3.13
C TYR A 108 -3.28 7.79 -4.63
N SER A 109 -2.85 8.75 -5.44
CA SER A 109 -2.80 8.61 -6.90
C SER A 109 -1.41 8.99 -7.40
N LYS A 110 -0.92 8.27 -8.39
CA LYS A 110 0.37 8.59 -9.05
C LYS A 110 0.38 9.99 -9.67
N ASP A 111 -0.80 10.53 -9.95
CA ASP A 111 -0.95 11.86 -10.57
C ASP A 111 -1.02 12.99 -9.54
N GLY A 112 -0.82 12.68 -8.25
CA GLY A 112 -0.74 13.67 -7.20
C GLY A 112 -2.08 14.27 -6.79
N ALA A 113 -3.17 13.64 -7.13
CA ALA A 113 -4.50 14.15 -6.80
C ALA A 113 -4.88 13.86 -5.35
#